data_11fd277270734aa543a0713c5d6ab4fb
#
_entry.id   11fd277270734aa543a0713c5d6ab4fb
#
_cell.length_a   1.000
_cell.length_b   1.000
_cell.length_c   1.000
_cell.angle_alpha   90.00
_cell.angle_beta   90.00
_cell.angle_gamma   90.00
#
_symmetry.space_group_name_H-M   'P 1'
#
loop_
_entity.id
_entity.type
_entity.pdbx_description
1 polymer ?
#
loop_
_entity_poly.entity_id
_entity_poly.type
_entity_poly.pdbx_seq_one_letter_code
_entity_poly.pdbx_strand_id
1 'polypeptide(L)'
;TGITPVGKVAWEQGLPTASYKESRVNGQQAKQLTLNADTVLRTGLMDGLELQLGWAGPTWTQVKHTGQTHEEDGLGDVSIALKKAIDLNDDKLSMAVMAEAILATGDDGFTVDDDIYSVGSTVDYQYNDLVNTSITMRYEVQDGNWAVTAVPTLGYKIVGKLSGFSELVYRKAESQNYQYQLGSGLIYAL
;
A
#
# COMPACT_ATOMS: atom_id res chain seq x y z
N THR A 1 4.45 -11.54 -5.01
CA THR A 1 3.43 -12.59 -5.31
C THR A 1 3.30 -13.68 -4.25
N GLY A 2 4.15 -13.64 -3.20
CA GLY A 2 4.16 -14.63 -2.13
C GLY A 2 2.79 -14.83 -1.46
N ILE A 3 2.49 -16.08 -1.09
CA ILE A 3 1.26 -16.52 -0.42
C ILE A 3 1.63 -17.20 0.90
N THR A 4 0.91 -16.89 1.96
CA THR A 4 1.06 -17.58 3.25
C THR A 4 0.59 -19.04 3.10
N PRO A 5 1.39 -20.03 3.53
CA PRO A 5 1.01 -21.43 3.46
C PRO A 5 -0.25 -21.75 4.26
N VAL A 6 -0.97 -22.79 3.83
CA VAL A 6 -2.17 -23.31 4.54
C VAL A 6 -1.82 -23.68 5.97
N GLY A 7 -2.67 -23.28 6.91
CA GLY A 7 -2.51 -23.54 8.34
C GLY A 7 -1.46 -22.66 9.03
N LYS A 8 -0.88 -21.71 8.32
CA LYS A 8 0.03 -20.69 8.88
C LYS A 8 -0.69 -19.35 8.99
N VAL A 9 -0.29 -18.57 10.00
CA VAL A 9 -0.70 -17.19 10.19
C VAL A 9 0.56 -16.33 10.24
N ALA A 10 0.60 -15.30 9.42
CA ALA A 10 1.65 -14.29 9.44
C ALA A 10 1.06 -12.98 9.97
N TRP A 11 1.73 -12.37 10.93
CA TRP A 11 1.40 -11.06 11.43
C TRP A 11 2.47 -10.08 10.96
N GLU A 12 2.04 -9.07 10.23
CA GLU A 12 2.90 -7.97 9.78
C GLU A 12 2.49 -6.72 10.54
N GLN A 13 3.44 -6.17 11.29
CA GLN A 13 3.27 -4.89 11.97
C GLN A 13 4.12 -3.85 11.24
N GLY A 14 3.48 -2.84 10.68
CA GLY A 14 4.18 -1.68 10.13
C GLY A 14 4.94 -0.94 11.23
N LEU A 15 6.16 -0.53 10.95
CA LEU A 15 6.84 0.46 11.78
C LEU A 15 6.08 1.79 11.63
N PRO A 16 6.02 2.61 12.68
CA PRO A 16 5.38 3.91 12.56
C PRO A 16 5.95 4.68 11.37
N THR A 17 5.07 5.05 10.45
CA THR A 17 5.44 5.91 9.32
C THR A 17 5.18 7.35 9.69
N ALA A 18 6.09 8.24 9.29
CA ALA A 18 5.92 9.67 9.44
C ALA A 18 5.80 10.32 8.06
N SER A 19 4.77 11.10 7.85
CA SER A 19 4.63 11.93 6.66
C SER A 19 4.57 13.41 7.05
N TYR A 20 5.26 14.23 6.28
CA TYR A 20 5.28 15.66 6.46
C TYR A 20 4.83 16.34 5.17
N LYS A 21 3.85 17.23 5.29
CA LYS A 21 3.29 17.96 4.16
C LYS A 21 3.24 19.45 4.46
N GLU A 22 3.68 20.24 3.51
CA GLU A 22 3.46 21.69 3.50
C GLU A 22 2.42 22.04 2.45
N SER A 23 1.49 22.89 2.82
CA SER A 23 0.48 23.43 1.92
C SER A 23 0.25 24.90 2.20
N ARG A 24 -0.45 25.59 1.30
CA ARG A 24 -0.92 26.96 1.54
C ARG A 24 -2.43 26.96 1.61
N VAL A 25 -2.93 27.48 2.72
CA VAL A 25 -4.37 27.67 2.95
C VAL A 25 -4.62 29.17 3.09
N ASN A 26 -5.44 29.72 2.22
CA ASN A 26 -5.73 31.16 2.17
C ASN A 26 -4.46 32.04 2.09
N GLY A 27 -3.46 31.58 1.32
CA GLY A 27 -2.19 32.31 1.15
C GLY A 27 -1.19 32.16 2.31
N GLN A 28 -1.54 31.45 3.37
CA GLN A 28 -0.69 31.22 4.53
C GLN A 28 -0.17 29.77 4.54
N GLN A 29 1.05 29.58 5.03
CA GLN A 29 1.69 28.27 5.10
C GLN A 29 1.05 27.44 6.22
N ALA A 30 0.65 26.22 5.86
CA ALA A 30 0.22 25.19 6.79
C ALA A 30 1.19 24.01 6.72
N LYS A 31 1.55 23.46 7.87
CA LYS A 31 2.46 22.31 8.02
C LYS A 31 1.70 21.19 8.72
N GLN A 32 1.74 20.02 8.15
CA GLN A 32 1.10 18.82 8.69
C GLN A 32 2.11 17.70 8.88
N LEU A 33 2.18 17.16 10.08
CA LEU A 33 2.90 15.95 10.42
C LEU A 33 1.90 14.87 10.79
N THR A 34 2.01 13.70 10.15
CA THR A 34 1.17 12.54 10.43
C THR A 34 2.03 11.34 10.81
N LEU A 35 1.69 10.68 11.91
CA LEU A 35 2.27 9.41 12.34
C LEU A 35 1.19 8.34 12.29
N ASN A 36 1.53 7.20 11.68
CA ASN A 36 0.60 6.10 11.48
C ASN A 36 1.32 4.77 11.63
N ALA A 37 0.66 3.76 12.19
CA ALA A 37 1.15 2.39 12.29
C ALA A 37 0.04 1.41 11.90
N ASP A 38 0.23 0.72 10.78
CA ASP A 38 -0.70 -0.26 10.26
C ASP A 38 -0.32 -1.70 10.66
N THR A 39 -1.28 -2.61 10.56
CA THR A 39 -1.07 -4.04 10.80
C THR A 39 -1.87 -4.89 9.81
N VAL A 40 -1.33 -6.06 9.46
CA VAL A 40 -1.98 -7.04 8.59
C VAL A 40 -1.79 -8.43 9.16
N LEU A 41 -2.89 -9.19 9.24
CA LEU A 41 -2.87 -10.63 9.48
C LEU A 41 -3.10 -11.36 8.16
N ARG A 42 -2.25 -12.33 7.86
CA ARG A 42 -2.33 -13.16 6.65
C ARG A 42 -2.47 -14.62 7.03
N THR A 43 -3.36 -15.35 6.38
CA THR A 43 -3.52 -16.80 6.55
C THR A 43 -3.80 -17.49 5.23
N GLY A 44 -3.19 -18.65 5.01
CA GLY A 44 -3.46 -19.50 3.86
C GLY A 44 -4.77 -20.25 4.05
N LEU A 45 -5.72 -20.11 3.12
CA LEU A 45 -7.00 -20.82 3.12
C LEU A 45 -6.92 -22.15 2.37
N MET A 46 -6.22 -22.16 1.27
CA MET A 46 -5.91 -23.31 0.43
C MET A 46 -4.67 -23.01 -0.40
N ASP A 47 -4.13 -24.00 -1.12
CA ASP A 47 -2.97 -23.78 -1.98
C ASP A 47 -3.17 -22.59 -2.93
N GLY A 48 -2.27 -21.63 -2.82
CA GLY A 48 -2.28 -20.43 -3.66
C GLY A 48 -3.35 -19.41 -3.31
N LEU A 49 -4.10 -19.58 -2.21
CA LEU A 49 -5.12 -18.62 -1.78
C LEU A 49 -4.86 -18.16 -0.34
N GLU A 50 -4.74 -16.85 -0.16
CA GLU A 50 -4.49 -16.19 1.11
C GLU A 50 -5.61 -15.21 1.46
N LEU A 51 -6.05 -15.24 2.72
CA LEU A 51 -6.90 -14.22 3.32
C LEU A 51 -6.02 -13.21 4.07
N GLN A 52 -6.30 -11.93 3.89
CA GLN A 52 -5.66 -10.84 4.60
C GLN A 52 -6.70 -10.02 5.35
N LEU A 53 -6.43 -9.75 6.62
CA LEU A 53 -7.20 -8.83 7.45
C LEU A 53 -6.28 -7.68 7.83
N GLY A 54 -6.61 -6.48 7.39
CA GLY A 54 -5.81 -5.29 7.60
C GLY A 54 -6.49 -4.29 8.51
N TRP A 55 -5.69 -3.47 9.17
CA TRP A 55 -6.12 -2.32 9.93
C TRP A 55 -5.12 -1.19 9.74
N ALA A 56 -5.61 -0.02 9.31
CA ALA A 56 -4.77 1.15 9.11
C ALA A 56 -4.16 1.67 10.42
N GLY A 57 -4.67 1.20 11.56
CA GLY A 57 -4.09 1.41 12.88
C GLY A 57 -4.34 2.79 13.47
N PRO A 58 -3.69 3.07 14.61
CA PRO A 58 -3.75 4.38 15.22
C PRO A 58 -2.98 5.40 14.38
N THR A 59 -3.55 6.59 14.27
CA THR A 59 -2.96 7.72 13.54
C THR A 59 -2.99 8.95 14.43
N TRP A 60 -1.91 9.70 14.42
CA TRP A 60 -1.79 10.99 15.07
C TRP A 60 -1.38 12.04 14.05
N THR A 61 -2.03 13.19 14.07
CA THR A 61 -1.78 14.28 13.14
C THR A 61 -1.61 15.59 13.90
N GLN A 62 -0.59 16.35 13.54
CA GLN A 62 -0.37 17.71 14.03
C GLN A 62 -0.41 18.68 12.85
N VAL A 63 -1.25 19.70 12.93
CA VAL A 63 -1.34 20.76 11.93
C VAL A 63 -0.91 22.07 12.58
N LYS A 64 0.07 22.74 11.98
CA LYS A 64 0.51 24.10 12.37
C LYS A 64 0.09 25.08 11.28
N HIS A 65 -0.73 26.04 11.67
CA HIS A 65 -1.23 27.09 10.80
C HIS A 65 -1.38 28.40 11.57
N THR A 66 -0.84 29.49 11.04
CA THR A 66 -0.95 30.85 11.65
C THR A 66 -0.53 30.94 13.11
N GLY A 67 0.55 30.25 13.49
CA GLY A 67 1.04 30.22 14.86
C GLY A 67 0.20 29.39 15.84
N GLN A 68 -0.85 28.74 15.36
CA GLN A 68 -1.66 27.78 16.12
C GLN A 68 -1.25 26.34 15.77
N THR A 69 -1.27 25.47 16.78
CA THR A 69 -1.03 24.04 16.64
C THR A 69 -2.31 23.30 17.00
N HIS A 70 -2.77 22.43 16.08
CA HIS A 70 -3.91 21.55 16.27
C HIS A 70 -3.44 20.10 16.17
N GLU A 71 -3.82 19.29 17.14
CA GLU A 71 -3.47 17.87 17.20
C GLU A 71 -4.75 17.04 17.23
N GLU A 72 -4.74 15.95 16.45
CA GLU A 72 -5.82 14.97 16.42
C GLU A 72 -5.23 13.58 16.42
N ASP A 73 -5.91 12.66 17.05
CA ASP A 73 -5.64 11.24 16.99
C ASP A 73 -6.92 10.45 16.74
N GLY A 74 -6.77 9.30 16.13
CA GLY A 74 -7.90 8.43 15.80
C GLY A 74 -7.47 7.10 15.23
N LEU A 75 -8.44 6.23 15.03
CA LEU A 75 -8.27 4.88 14.50
C LEU A 75 -8.64 4.87 13.02
N GLY A 76 -7.81 4.21 12.22
CA GLY A 76 -8.06 4.03 10.81
C GLY A 76 -9.00 2.87 10.48
N ASP A 77 -9.20 2.66 9.19
CA ASP A 77 -10.14 1.68 8.65
C ASP A 77 -9.65 0.23 8.73
N VAL A 78 -10.59 -0.68 8.75
CA VAL A 78 -10.36 -2.13 8.62
C VAL A 78 -10.46 -2.51 7.13
N SER A 79 -9.66 -3.48 6.72
CA SER A 79 -9.71 -4.05 5.37
C SER A 79 -9.75 -5.57 5.38
N ILE A 80 -10.30 -6.13 4.31
CA ILE A 80 -10.30 -7.57 4.04
C ILE A 80 -9.88 -7.79 2.59
N ALA A 81 -9.00 -8.75 2.35
CA ALA A 81 -8.54 -9.07 1.02
C ALA A 81 -8.38 -10.58 0.81
N LEU A 82 -8.57 -11.00 -0.44
CA LEU A 82 -8.22 -12.33 -0.92
C LEU A 82 -7.14 -12.18 -2.00
N LYS A 83 -6.08 -12.96 -1.86
CA LYS A 83 -4.95 -12.99 -2.80
C LYS A 83 -4.76 -14.41 -3.31
N LYS A 84 -4.69 -14.55 -4.63
CA LYS A 84 -4.50 -15.83 -5.30
C LYS A 84 -3.27 -15.79 -6.18
N ALA A 85 -2.38 -16.77 -5.98
CA ALA A 85 -1.27 -17.02 -6.89
C ALA A 85 -1.78 -17.68 -8.17
N ILE A 86 -1.28 -17.22 -9.30
CA ILE A 86 -1.57 -17.78 -10.63
C ILE A 86 -0.30 -18.47 -11.12
N ASP A 87 -0.39 -19.77 -11.40
CA ASP A 87 0.71 -20.52 -11.97
C ASP A 87 0.83 -20.24 -13.47
N LEU A 88 1.97 -19.70 -13.87
CA LEU A 88 2.26 -19.36 -15.27
C LEU A 88 3.21 -20.39 -15.93
N ASN A 89 3.57 -21.48 -15.21
CA ASN A 89 4.51 -22.51 -15.67
C ASN A 89 5.86 -21.93 -16.14
N ASP A 90 6.35 -20.90 -15.46
CA ASP A 90 7.61 -20.23 -15.76
C ASP A 90 8.37 -19.94 -14.46
N ASP A 91 9.62 -20.39 -14.37
CA ASP A 91 10.45 -20.25 -13.16
C ASP A 91 10.83 -18.80 -12.86
N LYS A 92 10.81 -17.93 -13.87
CA LYS A 92 11.18 -16.51 -13.75
C LYS A 92 9.99 -15.56 -13.63
N LEU A 93 8.82 -16.03 -14.02
CA LEU A 93 7.59 -15.22 -14.08
C LEU A 93 6.60 -15.71 -13.04
N SER A 94 6.11 -14.83 -12.19
CA SER A 94 5.08 -15.13 -11.22
C SER A 94 3.98 -14.06 -11.24
N MET A 95 2.77 -14.46 -10.92
CA MET A 95 1.60 -13.61 -10.92
C MET A 95 0.72 -13.88 -9.70
N ALA A 96 0.13 -12.84 -9.16
CA ALA A 96 -0.96 -12.93 -8.19
C ALA A 96 -2.07 -11.95 -8.55
N VAL A 97 -3.27 -12.32 -8.23
CA VAL A 97 -4.45 -11.44 -8.31
C VAL A 97 -5.00 -11.23 -6.91
N MET A 98 -5.59 -10.07 -6.67
CA MET A 98 -6.13 -9.70 -5.36
C MET A 98 -7.44 -8.95 -5.50
N ALA A 99 -8.37 -9.26 -4.61
CA ALA A 99 -9.58 -8.47 -4.39
C ALA A 99 -9.56 -7.95 -2.95
N GLU A 100 -9.89 -6.70 -2.76
CA GLU A 100 -9.85 -6.05 -1.44
C GLU A 100 -11.06 -5.15 -1.23
N ALA A 101 -11.55 -5.13 0.01
CA ALA A 101 -12.50 -4.15 0.49
C ALA A 101 -11.87 -3.41 1.67
N ILE A 102 -11.79 -2.09 1.58
CA ILE A 102 -11.47 -1.20 2.69
C ILE A 102 -12.80 -0.67 3.21
N LEU A 103 -13.11 -0.97 4.46
CA LEU A 103 -14.38 -0.60 5.08
C LEU A 103 -14.21 0.71 5.86
N ALA A 104 -15.07 1.67 5.61
CA ALA A 104 -15.04 2.97 6.28
C ALA A 104 -15.50 2.85 7.73
N THR A 105 -14.67 2.24 8.57
CA THR A 105 -14.93 1.93 9.99
C THR A 105 -14.12 2.78 10.95
N GLY A 106 -13.21 3.59 10.45
CA GLY A 106 -12.35 4.46 11.24
C GLY A 106 -13.07 5.68 11.79
N ASP A 107 -12.35 6.42 12.63
CA ASP A 107 -12.84 7.67 13.21
C ASP A 107 -12.91 8.78 12.16
N ASP A 108 -13.77 9.76 12.39
CA ASP A 108 -13.88 10.94 11.54
C ASP A 108 -12.51 11.63 11.36
N GLY A 109 -12.18 11.95 10.11
CA GLY A 109 -10.88 12.51 9.73
C GLY A 109 -9.75 11.48 9.56
N PHE A 110 -9.98 10.21 9.93
CA PHE A 110 -9.03 9.10 9.78
C PHE A 110 -9.61 7.93 8.97
N THR A 111 -10.84 8.06 8.52
CA THR A 111 -11.52 7.11 7.63
C THR A 111 -11.43 7.55 6.18
N VAL A 112 -11.59 6.59 5.25
CA VAL A 112 -11.75 6.87 3.82
C VAL A 112 -13.14 7.43 3.45
N ASP A 113 -14.01 7.61 4.43
CA ASP A 113 -15.39 8.11 4.36
C ASP A 113 -16.37 7.13 3.71
N ASP A 114 -16.05 6.59 2.54
CA ASP A 114 -16.83 5.57 1.83
C ASP A 114 -16.00 4.32 1.60
N ASP A 115 -16.65 3.15 1.63
CA ASP A 115 -15.97 1.88 1.36
C ASP A 115 -15.29 1.88 0.00
N ILE A 116 -14.09 1.32 -0.06
CA ILE A 116 -13.31 1.17 -1.30
C ILE A 116 -13.24 -0.31 -1.67
N TYR A 117 -13.72 -0.64 -2.86
CA TYR A 117 -13.60 -1.98 -3.43
C TYR A 117 -12.58 -1.96 -4.56
N SER A 118 -11.67 -2.92 -4.55
CA SER A 118 -10.62 -3.00 -5.57
C SER A 118 -10.32 -4.41 -6.01
N VAL A 119 -9.85 -4.52 -7.25
CA VAL A 119 -9.23 -5.70 -7.80
C VAL A 119 -7.89 -5.32 -8.39
N GLY A 120 -6.93 -6.21 -8.32
CA GLY A 120 -5.60 -5.94 -8.83
C GLY A 120 -4.84 -7.18 -9.20
N SER A 121 -3.69 -6.95 -9.83
CA SER A 121 -2.76 -8.00 -10.19
C SER A 121 -1.33 -7.50 -10.00
N THR A 122 -0.44 -8.43 -9.67
CA THR A 122 1.01 -8.19 -9.65
C THR A 122 1.68 -9.28 -10.48
N VAL A 123 2.54 -8.86 -11.40
CA VAL A 123 3.37 -9.75 -12.20
C VAL A 123 4.83 -9.43 -11.90
N ASP A 124 5.58 -10.44 -11.46
CA ASP A 124 7.01 -10.33 -11.15
C ASP A 124 7.80 -11.09 -12.18
N TYR A 125 8.90 -10.50 -12.67
CA TYR A 125 9.87 -11.16 -13.54
C TYR A 125 11.27 -11.08 -12.96
N GLN A 126 11.88 -12.25 -12.72
CA GLN A 126 13.24 -12.38 -12.22
C GLN A 126 14.20 -12.56 -13.40
N TYR A 127 14.93 -11.50 -13.74
CA TYR A 127 15.92 -11.56 -14.83
C TYR A 127 17.11 -12.45 -14.49
N ASN A 128 17.65 -12.27 -13.28
CA ASN A 128 18.78 -13.02 -12.73
C ASN A 128 18.78 -12.87 -11.20
N ASP A 129 19.82 -13.34 -10.52
CA ASP A 129 19.91 -13.26 -9.05
C ASP A 129 20.05 -11.83 -8.51
N LEU A 130 20.33 -10.86 -9.37
CA LEU A 130 20.59 -9.47 -8.99
C LEU A 130 19.44 -8.51 -9.30
N VAL A 131 18.66 -8.80 -10.34
CA VAL A 131 17.66 -7.84 -10.87
C VAL A 131 16.32 -8.53 -11.09
N ASN A 132 15.27 -7.90 -10.59
CA ASN A 132 13.90 -8.26 -10.89
C ASN A 132 13.05 -7.03 -11.22
N THR A 133 11.99 -7.25 -11.96
CA THR A 133 10.98 -6.22 -12.24
C THR A 133 9.61 -6.73 -11.84
N SER A 134 8.74 -5.82 -11.45
CA SER A 134 7.33 -6.12 -11.23
C SER A 134 6.45 -5.01 -11.77
N ILE A 135 5.21 -5.35 -12.06
CA ILE A 135 4.15 -4.38 -12.31
C ILE A 135 2.93 -4.76 -11.48
N THR A 136 2.45 -3.82 -10.70
CA THR A 136 1.19 -3.93 -9.96
C THR A 136 0.16 -3.02 -10.62
N MET A 137 -1.00 -3.58 -10.92
CA MET A 137 -2.15 -2.86 -11.47
C MET A 137 -3.29 -2.97 -10.47
N ARG A 138 -3.98 -1.88 -10.19
CA ARG A 138 -5.13 -1.84 -9.30
C ARG A 138 -6.23 -1.00 -9.91
N TYR A 139 -7.43 -1.54 -9.92
CA TYR A 139 -8.66 -0.83 -10.23
C TYR A 139 -9.52 -0.73 -8.98
N GLU A 140 -9.97 0.45 -8.64
CA GLU A 140 -10.78 0.69 -7.45
C GLU A 140 -12.02 1.53 -7.74
N VAL A 141 -13.05 1.34 -6.91
CA VAL A 141 -14.30 2.09 -6.94
C VAL A 141 -14.62 2.55 -5.51
N GLN A 142 -14.93 3.82 -5.35
CA GLN A 142 -15.36 4.43 -4.11
C GLN A 142 -16.49 5.41 -4.41
N ASP A 143 -17.66 5.19 -3.79
CA ASP A 143 -18.87 6.01 -4.00
C ASP A 143 -19.18 6.24 -5.51
N GLY A 144 -19.11 5.16 -6.31
CA GLY A 144 -19.35 5.22 -7.75
C GLY A 144 -18.23 5.83 -8.60
N ASN A 145 -17.19 6.36 -8.01
CA ASN A 145 -16.03 6.93 -8.71
C ASN A 145 -14.93 5.88 -8.86
N TRP A 146 -14.34 5.80 -10.04
CA TRP A 146 -13.27 4.84 -10.32
C TRP A 146 -11.88 5.49 -10.26
N ALA A 147 -10.88 4.67 -9.96
CA ALA A 147 -9.48 5.03 -10.11
C ALA A 147 -8.64 3.82 -10.54
N VAL A 148 -7.60 4.07 -11.31
CA VAL A 148 -6.62 3.06 -11.74
C VAL A 148 -5.24 3.49 -11.29
N THR A 149 -4.52 2.54 -10.70
CA THR A 149 -3.13 2.74 -10.27
C THR A 149 -2.24 1.69 -10.94
N ALA A 150 -1.11 2.12 -11.48
CA ALA A 150 -0.08 1.23 -12.03
C ALA A 150 1.25 1.53 -11.34
N VAL A 151 1.93 0.50 -10.86
CA VAL A 151 3.20 0.62 -10.14
C VAL A 151 4.21 -0.34 -10.75
N PRO A 152 4.96 0.08 -11.78
CA PRO A 152 6.17 -0.62 -12.20
C PRO A 152 7.28 -0.43 -11.16
N THR A 153 7.97 -1.52 -10.82
CA THR A 153 9.03 -1.56 -9.80
C THR A 153 10.25 -2.28 -10.36
N LEU A 154 11.42 -1.74 -10.09
CA LEU A 154 12.71 -2.37 -10.33
C LEU A 154 13.36 -2.70 -9.00
N GLY A 155 13.63 -3.97 -8.76
CA GLY A 155 14.36 -4.46 -7.58
C GLY A 155 15.77 -4.88 -7.97
N TYR A 156 16.74 -4.62 -7.11
CA TYR A 156 18.14 -4.95 -7.33
C TYR A 156 18.87 -5.28 -6.03
N LYS A 157 19.75 -6.29 -6.09
CA LYS A 157 20.68 -6.57 -4.98
C LYS A 157 21.89 -5.65 -5.09
N ILE A 158 22.31 -5.12 -3.97
CA ILE A 158 23.49 -4.23 -3.89
C ILE A 158 24.69 -5.03 -3.39
N VAL A 159 24.65 -5.53 -2.17
CA VAL A 159 25.69 -6.36 -1.57
C VAL A 159 25.14 -7.17 -0.40
N GLY A 160 25.47 -8.45 -0.32
CA GLY A 160 25.06 -9.32 0.79
C GLY A 160 23.55 -9.33 1.03
N LYS A 161 23.15 -8.87 2.19
CA LYS A 161 21.73 -8.75 2.60
C LYS A 161 21.08 -7.42 2.23
N LEU A 162 21.81 -6.50 1.61
CA LEU A 162 21.32 -5.20 1.20
C LEU A 162 20.79 -5.25 -0.23
N SER A 163 19.56 -4.83 -0.40
CA SER A 163 18.90 -4.66 -1.70
C SER A 163 18.24 -3.29 -1.78
N GLY A 164 17.87 -2.91 -2.98
CA GLY A 164 17.19 -1.65 -3.24
C GLY A 164 16.04 -1.85 -4.21
N PHE A 165 15.17 -0.87 -4.26
CA PHE A 165 14.11 -0.79 -5.25
C PHE A 165 13.88 0.63 -5.71
N SER A 166 13.38 0.75 -6.93
CA SER A 166 12.87 2.01 -7.49
C SER A 166 11.51 1.74 -8.10
N GLU A 167 10.57 2.62 -7.88
CA GLU A 167 9.20 2.48 -8.38
C GLU A 167 8.67 3.79 -8.94
N LEU A 168 7.77 3.67 -9.91
CA LEU A 168 6.93 4.75 -10.38
C LEU A 168 5.49 4.40 -10.00
N VAL A 169 4.82 5.29 -9.29
CA VAL A 169 3.39 5.19 -9.04
C VAL A 169 2.67 6.12 -10.01
N TYR A 170 1.82 5.54 -10.83
CA TYR A 170 0.96 6.26 -11.77
C TYR A 170 -0.49 6.04 -11.37
N ARG A 171 -1.25 7.12 -11.22
CA ARG A 171 -2.65 7.06 -10.83
C ARG A 171 -3.51 7.96 -11.72
N LYS A 172 -4.65 7.44 -12.15
CA LYS A 172 -5.72 8.18 -12.82
C LYS A 172 -7.03 7.91 -12.11
N ALA A 173 -7.63 8.94 -11.56
CA ALA A 173 -8.99 8.89 -11.00
C ALA A 173 -9.97 9.60 -11.93
N GLU A 174 -11.25 9.23 -11.81
CA GLU A 174 -12.34 9.85 -12.56
C GLU A 174 -12.37 11.36 -12.33
N SER A 175 -12.50 12.12 -13.41
CA SER A 175 -12.54 13.58 -13.40
C SER A 175 -11.34 14.29 -12.78
N GLN A 176 -10.20 13.58 -12.62
CA GLN A 176 -8.96 14.13 -12.09
C GLN A 176 -7.82 13.99 -13.12
N ASN A 177 -6.81 14.83 -12.97
CA ASN A 177 -5.59 14.72 -13.77
C ASN A 177 -4.76 13.50 -13.34
N TYR A 178 -3.92 13.02 -14.25
CA TYR A 178 -2.92 11.99 -13.95
C TYR A 178 -1.99 12.46 -12.84
N GLN A 179 -1.66 11.54 -11.94
CA GLN A 179 -0.70 11.76 -10.86
C GLN A 179 0.47 10.80 -11.01
N TYR A 180 1.68 11.29 -10.74
CA TYR A 180 2.92 10.52 -10.76
C TYR A 180 3.68 10.69 -9.47
N GLN A 181 4.28 9.62 -9.01
CA GLN A 181 5.19 9.65 -7.86
C GLN A 181 6.35 8.69 -8.13
N LEU A 182 7.57 9.17 -7.93
CA LEU A 182 8.76 8.34 -7.93
C LEU A 182 9.13 7.97 -6.50
N GLY A 183 9.45 6.71 -6.28
CA GLY A 183 9.89 6.20 -5.00
C GLY A 183 11.13 5.35 -5.16
N SER A 184 11.97 5.33 -4.15
CA SER A 184 13.09 4.40 -4.04
C SER A 184 13.36 4.10 -2.57
N GLY A 185 13.95 2.95 -2.31
CA GLY A 185 14.25 2.54 -0.96
C GLY A 185 15.32 1.48 -0.90
N LEU A 186 15.81 1.24 0.31
CA LEU A 186 16.76 0.19 0.63
C LEU A 186 16.11 -0.81 1.58
N ILE A 187 16.44 -2.08 1.38
CA ILE A 187 15.94 -3.19 2.20
C ILE A 187 17.14 -3.96 2.71
N TYR A 188 17.22 -4.16 4.01
CA TYR A 188 18.21 -4.99 4.65
C TYR A 188 17.53 -6.20 5.29
N ALA A 189 17.93 -7.40 4.88
CA ALA A 189 17.41 -8.65 5.46
C ALA A 189 18.15 -8.94 6.79
N LEU A 190 17.39 -9.14 7.87
CA LEU A 190 17.88 -9.48 9.20
C LEU A 190 18.21 -10.98 9.34
#